data_db7e5342988fabb85178236a7ccfe98b
#
_entry.id   db7e5342988fabb85178236a7ccfe98b
#
_cell.length_a   1.000
_cell.length_b   1.000
_cell.length_c   1.000
_cell.angle_alpha   90.00
_cell.angle_beta   90.00
_cell.angle_gamma   90.00
#
_symmetry.space_group_name_H-M   'P 1'
#
loop_
_entity.id
_entity.type
_entity.pdbx_description
1 polymer ?
#
loop_
_entity_poly.entity_id
_entity_poly.type
_entity_poly.pdbx_seq_one_letter_code
_entity_poly.pdbx_strand_id
1 'polypeptide(L)'
;MDRLTTIKAAASAAAAALTAIRGWTGWLAAAWFLAMVLDYATGSAAALHAGTWSSRRAREGLWHKAGSVAGVLVAALLDFALRALLGSVPGLGVQYDVLLCPLVTAWYLLTELGSVIENAGALGAPLPQFLVRAIAVLRADVSQRGGGDGDT
;
A
#
# COMPACT_ATOMS: atom_id res chain seq x y z
N MET A 1 34.43 -7.41 -0.93
CA MET A 1 33.39 -6.43 -1.31
C MET A 1 32.85 -5.81 -0.03
N ASP A 2 32.96 -4.49 0.10
CA ASP A 2 32.49 -3.81 1.31
C ASP A 2 30.96 -3.92 1.46
N ARG A 3 30.48 -4.13 2.70
CA ARG A 3 29.04 -4.19 3.01
C ARG A 3 28.27 -2.98 2.43
N LEU A 4 28.92 -1.82 2.38
CA LEU A 4 28.34 -0.60 1.83
C LEU A 4 28.14 -0.67 0.29
N THR A 5 29.06 -1.27 -0.44
CA THR A 5 28.92 -1.47 -1.90
C THR A 5 27.82 -2.48 -2.23
N THR A 6 27.69 -3.54 -1.41
CA THR A 6 26.62 -4.53 -1.57
C THR A 6 25.24 -3.91 -1.29
N ILE A 7 25.12 -3.08 -0.24
CA ILE A 7 23.86 -2.37 0.07
C ILE A 7 23.50 -1.39 -1.05
N LYS A 8 24.45 -0.61 -1.54
CA LYS A 8 24.23 0.33 -2.66
C LYS A 8 23.81 -0.41 -3.94
N ALA A 9 24.47 -1.52 -4.26
CA ALA A 9 24.12 -2.34 -5.43
C ALA A 9 22.73 -2.95 -5.30
N ALA A 10 22.36 -3.47 -4.12
CA ALA A 10 21.03 -4.00 -3.86
C ALA A 10 19.94 -2.92 -3.94
N ALA A 11 20.19 -1.72 -3.38
CA ALA A 11 19.26 -0.59 -3.45
C ALA A 11 19.10 -0.10 -4.91
N SER A 12 20.18 -0.02 -5.67
CA SER A 12 20.13 0.37 -7.09
C SER A 12 19.40 -0.67 -7.94
N ALA A 13 19.61 -1.96 -7.68
CA ALA A 13 18.91 -3.03 -8.38
C ALA A 13 17.40 -3.03 -8.04
N ALA A 14 17.04 -2.81 -6.78
CA ALA A 14 15.64 -2.68 -6.36
C ALA A 14 14.96 -1.46 -7.00
N ALA A 15 15.64 -0.30 -7.03
CA ALA A 15 15.13 0.90 -7.69
C ALA A 15 14.96 0.69 -9.20
N ALA A 16 15.91 0.04 -9.86
CA ALA A 16 15.81 -0.29 -11.28
C ALA A 16 14.66 -1.27 -11.56
N ALA A 17 14.49 -2.30 -10.73
CA ALA A 17 13.40 -3.24 -10.83
C ALA A 17 12.03 -2.56 -10.65
N LEU A 18 11.88 -1.67 -9.66
CA LEU A 18 10.66 -0.89 -9.42
C LEU A 18 10.33 0.04 -10.60
N THR A 19 11.35 0.66 -11.20
CA THR A 19 11.17 1.51 -12.39
C THR A 19 10.82 0.69 -13.62
N ALA A 20 11.39 -0.50 -13.78
CA ALA A 20 11.12 -1.43 -14.89
C ALA A 20 9.70 -2.05 -14.80
N ILE A 21 9.17 -2.21 -13.58
CA ILE A 21 7.82 -2.76 -13.33
C ILE A 21 6.70 -1.76 -13.65
N ARG A 22 6.91 -0.75 -14.47
CA ARG A 22 5.94 0.23 -14.96
C ARG A 22 5.92 1.60 -14.24
N GLY A 23 7.05 2.22 -14.14
CA GLY A 23 7.09 3.66 -13.83
C GLY A 23 6.47 3.98 -12.46
N TRP A 24 5.43 4.82 -12.44
CA TRP A 24 4.81 5.32 -11.20
C TRP A 24 4.17 4.24 -10.32
N THR A 25 3.67 3.13 -10.89
CA THR A 25 3.05 2.05 -10.10
C THR A 25 4.07 1.28 -9.26
N GLY A 26 5.30 1.16 -9.74
CA GLY A 26 6.40 0.61 -8.95
C GLY A 26 6.75 1.49 -7.76
N TRP A 27 6.76 2.80 -7.93
CA TRP A 27 6.97 3.74 -6.83
C TRP A 27 5.81 3.77 -5.85
N LEU A 28 4.57 3.62 -6.31
CA LEU A 28 3.40 3.49 -5.47
C LEU A 28 3.49 2.23 -4.57
N ALA A 29 3.89 1.10 -5.14
CA ALA A 29 4.12 -0.14 -4.39
C ALA A 29 5.24 0.01 -3.35
N ALA A 30 6.34 0.71 -3.70
CA ALA A 30 7.43 1.00 -2.77
C ALA A 30 6.97 1.91 -1.62
N ALA A 31 6.19 2.95 -1.91
CA ALA A 31 5.62 3.83 -0.90
C ALA A 31 4.68 3.07 0.05
N TRP A 32 3.84 2.18 -0.50
CA TRP A 32 2.98 1.33 0.31
C TRP A 32 3.78 0.38 1.20
N PHE A 33 4.81 -0.28 0.67
CA PHE A 33 5.67 -1.15 1.47
C PHE A 33 6.36 -0.37 2.61
N LEU A 34 6.87 0.84 2.32
CA LEU A 34 7.45 1.71 3.34
C LEU A 34 6.41 2.09 4.40
N ALA A 35 5.19 2.43 4.00
CA ALA A 35 4.10 2.75 4.93
C ALA A 35 3.76 1.55 5.84
N MET A 36 3.75 0.32 5.32
CA MET A 36 3.56 -0.90 6.13
C MET A 36 4.65 -1.06 7.20
N VAL A 37 5.91 -0.78 6.85
CA VAL A 37 7.03 -0.84 7.79
C VAL A 37 6.89 0.24 8.86
N LEU A 38 6.54 1.47 8.45
CA LEU A 38 6.32 2.58 9.38
C LEU A 38 5.16 2.33 10.33
N ASP A 39 4.04 1.82 9.82
CA ASP A 39 2.88 1.46 10.65
C ASP A 39 3.25 0.40 11.69
N TYR A 40 3.93 -0.66 11.27
CA TYR A 40 4.38 -1.71 12.20
C TYR A 40 5.32 -1.16 13.29
N ALA A 41 6.27 -0.30 12.90
CA ALA A 41 7.23 0.31 13.82
C ALA A 41 6.53 1.27 14.80
N THR A 42 5.69 2.18 14.29
CA THR A 42 4.98 3.17 15.13
C THR A 42 3.92 2.51 16.01
N GLY A 43 3.20 1.50 15.50
CA GLY A 43 2.23 0.73 16.27
C GLY A 43 2.89 -0.05 17.41
N SER A 44 4.04 -0.68 17.14
CA SER A 44 4.83 -1.35 18.17
C SER A 44 5.34 -0.37 19.24
N ALA A 45 5.82 0.80 18.81
CA ALA A 45 6.28 1.85 19.72
C ALA A 45 5.13 2.38 20.59
N ALA A 46 3.97 2.65 20.00
CA ALA A 46 2.77 3.11 20.72
C ALA A 46 2.30 2.07 21.74
N ALA A 47 2.28 0.79 21.38
CA ALA A 47 1.90 -0.30 22.27
C ALA A 47 2.88 -0.48 23.44
N LEU A 48 4.18 -0.34 23.18
CA LEU A 48 5.22 -0.35 24.21
C LEU A 48 5.06 0.85 25.17
N HIS A 49 4.84 2.04 24.62
CA HIS A 49 4.61 3.25 25.41
C HIS A 49 3.39 3.14 26.32
N ALA A 50 2.32 2.54 25.82
CA ALA A 50 1.09 2.30 26.58
C ALA A 50 1.16 1.07 27.52
N GLY A 51 2.26 0.32 27.55
CA GLY A 51 2.39 -0.91 28.34
C GLY A 51 1.46 -2.05 27.88
N THR A 52 0.91 -1.99 26.66
CA THR A 52 -0.06 -2.95 26.13
C THR A 52 0.54 -3.87 25.06
N TRP A 53 1.85 -3.81 24.86
CA TRP A 53 2.51 -4.59 23.82
C TRP A 53 2.36 -6.10 24.07
N SER A 54 2.04 -6.85 23.01
CA SER A 54 2.01 -8.30 23.04
C SER A 54 2.46 -8.90 21.72
N SER A 55 3.23 -9.99 21.79
CA SER A 55 3.69 -10.71 20.60
C SER A 55 2.53 -11.33 19.79
N ARG A 56 1.38 -11.58 20.41
CA ARG A 56 0.17 -12.04 19.73
C ARG A 56 -0.37 -10.95 18.79
N ARG A 57 -0.56 -9.73 19.32
CA ARG A 57 -1.04 -8.59 18.51
C ARG A 57 -0.07 -8.24 17.39
N ALA A 58 1.25 -8.29 17.65
CA ALA A 58 2.27 -8.07 16.63
C ALA A 58 2.16 -9.07 15.47
N ARG A 59 1.91 -10.36 15.76
CA ARG A 59 1.70 -11.38 14.73
C ARG A 59 0.37 -11.19 13.98
N GLU A 60 -0.71 -10.85 14.69
CA GLU A 60 -2.00 -10.54 14.05
C GLU A 60 -1.87 -9.39 13.06
N GLY A 61 -1.18 -8.31 13.43
CA GLY A 61 -0.86 -7.20 12.51
C GLY A 61 -0.08 -7.65 11.27
N LEU A 62 0.87 -8.57 11.43
CA LEU A 62 1.63 -9.11 10.30
C LEU A 62 0.76 -9.96 9.37
N TRP A 63 -0.19 -10.73 9.90
CA TRP A 63 -1.15 -11.49 9.09
C TRP A 63 -2.09 -10.58 8.30
N HIS A 64 -2.55 -9.48 8.87
CA HIS A 64 -3.33 -8.47 8.13
C HIS A 64 -2.53 -7.88 6.97
N LYS A 65 -1.25 -7.58 7.17
CA LYS A 65 -0.36 -7.10 6.10
C LYS A 65 -0.12 -8.15 5.01
N ALA A 66 0.01 -9.41 5.38
CA ALA A 66 0.08 -10.51 4.41
C ALA A 66 -1.22 -10.61 3.57
N GLY A 67 -2.38 -10.41 4.21
CA GLY A 67 -3.68 -10.34 3.53
C GLY A 67 -3.75 -9.18 2.53
N SER A 68 -3.26 -8.00 2.88
CA SER A 68 -3.23 -6.85 1.95
C SER A 68 -2.30 -7.08 0.76
N VAL A 69 -1.15 -7.75 0.96
CA VAL A 69 -0.28 -8.17 -0.14
C VAL A 69 -1.01 -9.13 -1.09
N ALA A 70 -1.73 -10.12 -0.54
CA ALA A 70 -2.54 -11.03 -1.36
C ALA A 70 -3.61 -10.27 -2.16
N GLY A 71 -4.27 -9.28 -1.57
CA GLY A 71 -5.25 -8.42 -2.23
C GLY A 71 -4.66 -7.65 -3.43
N VAL A 72 -3.48 -7.06 -3.26
CA VAL A 72 -2.78 -6.36 -4.36
C VAL A 72 -2.36 -7.33 -5.46
N LEU A 73 -1.90 -8.54 -5.11
CA LEU A 73 -1.56 -9.57 -6.10
C LEU A 73 -2.79 -10.02 -6.90
N VAL A 74 -3.94 -10.20 -6.25
CA VAL A 74 -5.20 -10.52 -6.95
C VAL A 74 -5.59 -9.39 -7.90
N ALA A 75 -5.50 -8.13 -7.48
CA ALA A 75 -5.78 -6.99 -8.35
C ALA A 75 -4.83 -6.94 -9.56
N ALA A 76 -3.54 -7.23 -9.37
CA ALA A 76 -2.57 -7.30 -10.46
C ALA A 76 -2.87 -8.45 -11.44
N LEU A 77 -3.29 -9.62 -10.94
CA LEU A 77 -3.70 -10.76 -11.77
C LEU A 77 -4.98 -10.44 -12.56
N LEU A 78 -5.93 -9.73 -11.96
CA LEU A 78 -7.14 -9.26 -12.65
C LEU A 78 -6.80 -8.26 -13.74
N ASP A 79 -5.94 -7.28 -13.49
CA ASP A 79 -5.46 -6.35 -14.52
C ASP A 79 -4.79 -7.09 -15.69
N PHE A 80 -3.96 -8.10 -15.39
CA PHE A 80 -3.33 -8.93 -16.39
C PHE A 80 -4.36 -9.71 -17.22
N ALA A 81 -5.34 -10.36 -16.56
CA ALA A 81 -6.37 -11.15 -17.22
C ALA A 81 -7.28 -10.27 -18.10
N LEU A 82 -7.72 -9.10 -17.60
CA LEU A 82 -8.53 -8.14 -18.35
C LEU A 82 -7.79 -7.62 -19.57
N ARG A 83 -6.52 -7.28 -19.42
CA ARG A 83 -5.69 -6.84 -20.55
C ARG A 83 -5.55 -7.91 -21.62
N ALA A 84 -5.28 -9.17 -21.21
CA ALA A 84 -5.16 -10.29 -22.14
C ALA A 84 -6.48 -10.58 -22.87
N LEU A 85 -7.60 -10.58 -22.12
CA LEU A 85 -8.92 -10.84 -22.65
C LEU A 85 -9.35 -9.76 -23.67
N LEU A 86 -9.27 -8.50 -23.29
CA LEU A 86 -9.67 -7.37 -24.15
C LEU A 86 -8.75 -7.22 -25.37
N GLY A 87 -7.46 -7.54 -25.23
CA GLY A 87 -6.52 -7.56 -26.35
C GLY A 87 -6.73 -8.72 -27.32
N SER A 88 -7.42 -9.81 -26.90
CA SER A 88 -7.68 -10.98 -27.74
C SER A 88 -8.96 -10.89 -28.58
N VAL A 89 -9.84 -9.90 -28.34
CA VAL A 89 -11.11 -9.73 -29.06
C VAL A 89 -10.92 -8.79 -30.25
N PRO A 90 -10.97 -9.32 -31.52
CA PRO A 90 -10.80 -8.48 -32.69
C PRO A 90 -11.95 -7.46 -32.83
N GLY A 91 -11.59 -6.21 -33.08
CA GLY A 91 -12.57 -5.14 -33.36
C GLY A 91 -13.11 -4.39 -32.12
N LEU A 92 -12.76 -4.79 -30.89
CA LEU A 92 -13.23 -4.10 -29.69
C LEU A 92 -12.58 -2.73 -29.50
N GLY A 93 -11.37 -2.51 -30.03
CA GLY A 93 -10.66 -1.21 -29.99
C GLY A 93 -10.37 -0.67 -28.57
N VAL A 94 -10.70 -1.43 -27.52
CA VAL A 94 -10.54 -1.01 -26.13
C VAL A 94 -9.10 -1.28 -25.69
N GLN A 95 -8.36 -0.19 -25.45
CA GLN A 95 -7.08 -0.30 -24.78
C GLN A 95 -7.30 -0.28 -23.27
N TYR A 96 -7.18 -1.45 -22.63
CA TYR A 96 -7.18 -1.53 -21.18
C TYR A 96 -5.81 -1.17 -20.64
N ASP A 97 -5.74 -0.13 -19.85
CA ASP A 97 -4.55 0.18 -19.04
C ASP A 97 -4.71 -0.39 -17.63
N VAL A 98 -3.60 -0.50 -16.89
CA VAL A 98 -3.58 -1.04 -15.52
C VAL A 98 -4.35 -0.09 -14.60
N LEU A 99 -5.43 -0.55 -13.98
CA LEU A 99 -6.32 0.24 -13.14
C LEU A 99 -6.50 -0.32 -11.73
N LEU A 100 -6.80 -1.62 -11.61
CA LEU A 100 -7.19 -2.23 -10.34
C LEU A 100 -6.02 -2.30 -9.36
N CYS A 101 -4.85 -2.73 -9.82
CA CYS A 101 -3.67 -2.86 -8.97
C CYS A 101 -3.24 -1.52 -8.36
N PRO A 102 -3.09 -0.41 -9.11
CA PRO A 102 -2.77 0.88 -8.51
C PRO A 102 -3.87 1.41 -7.58
N LEU A 103 -5.15 1.19 -7.90
CA LEU A 103 -6.26 1.64 -7.05
C LEU A 103 -6.26 0.92 -5.70
N VAL A 104 -6.13 -0.40 -5.72
CA VAL A 104 -6.07 -1.23 -4.51
C VAL A 104 -4.81 -0.91 -3.69
N THR A 105 -3.67 -0.72 -4.37
CA THR A 105 -2.41 -0.33 -3.71
C THR A 105 -2.52 1.05 -3.05
N ALA A 106 -3.14 2.03 -3.72
CA ALA A 106 -3.37 3.36 -3.16
C ALA A 106 -4.31 3.30 -1.94
N TRP A 107 -5.35 2.48 -2.00
CA TRP A 107 -6.26 2.29 -0.87
C TRP A 107 -5.53 1.73 0.36
N TYR A 108 -4.72 0.69 0.18
CA TYR A 108 -3.92 0.14 1.27
C TYR A 108 -2.85 1.13 1.77
N LEU A 109 -2.19 1.87 0.86
CA LEU A 109 -1.24 2.93 1.25
C LEU A 109 -1.91 3.96 2.16
N LEU A 110 -3.10 4.46 1.80
CA LEU A 110 -3.83 5.43 2.61
C LEU A 110 -4.27 4.84 3.95
N THR A 111 -4.60 3.55 3.99
CA THR A 111 -4.92 2.84 5.22
C THR A 111 -3.71 2.77 6.16
N GLU A 112 -2.54 2.39 5.64
CA GLU A 112 -1.29 2.33 6.43
C GLU A 112 -0.88 3.73 6.93
N LEU A 113 -0.96 4.75 6.07
CA LEU A 113 -0.66 6.14 6.46
C LEU A 113 -1.63 6.66 7.54
N GLY A 114 -2.91 6.28 7.48
CA GLY A 114 -3.88 6.57 8.52
C GLY A 114 -3.46 5.98 9.86
N SER A 115 -3.10 4.69 9.87
CA SER A 115 -2.62 4.00 11.07
C SER A 115 -1.33 4.61 11.63
N VAL A 116 -0.37 4.99 10.76
CA VAL A 116 0.86 5.70 11.17
C VAL A 116 0.53 7.01 11.91
N ILE A 117 -0.43 7.78 11.40
CA ILE A 117 -0.89 9.03 12.03
C ILE A 117 -1.55 8.75 13.38
N GLU A 118 -2.43 7.77 13.47
CA GLU A 118 -3.07 7.38 14.72
C GLU A 118 -2.03 6.94 15.77
N ASN A 119 -1.07 6.12 15.37
CA ASN A 119 0.03 5.68 16.22
C ASN A 119 0.92 6.85 16.67
N ALA A 120 1.25 7.78 15.78
CA ALA A 120 2.02 8.97 16.10
C ALA A 120 1.27 9.88 17.11
N GLY A 121 -0.04 10.03 16.95
CA GLY A 121 -0.91 10.72 17.90
C GLY A 121 -0.89 10.06 19.28
N ALA A 122 -0.96 8.72 19.33
CA ALA A 122 -0.87 7.96 20.58
C ALA A 122 0.50 8.11 21.28
N LEU A 123 1.56 8.39 20.53
CA LEU A 123 2.88 8.72 21.05
C LEU A 123 3.02 10.19 21.47
N GLY A 124 1.97 11.02 21.32
CA GLY A 124 1.96 12.44 21.69
C GLY A 124 2.57 13.37 20.65
N ALA A 125 2.75 12.92 19.41
CA ALA A 125 3.26 13.76 18.33
C ALA A 125 2.26 14.88 17.98
N PRO A 126 2.70 16.15 17.81
CA PRO A 126 1.85 17.23 17.33
C PRO A 126 1.54 17.04 15.84
N LEU A 127 0.37 16.52 15.52
CA LEU A 127 -0.04 16.24 14.16
C LEU A 127 -0.71 17.47 13.52
N PRO A 128 -0.27 17.90 12.33
CA PRO A 128 -0.96 18.94 11.59
C PRO A 128 -2.38 18.50 11.20
N GLN A 129 -3.41 19.25 11.60
CA GLN A 129 -4.81 18.91 11.36
C GLN A 129 -5.16 18.77 9.88
N PHE A 130 -4.48 19.54 9.00
CA PHE A 130 -4.69 19.42 7.56
C PHE A 130 -4.27 18.05 7.03
N LEU A 131 -3.18 17.46 7.55
CA LEU A 131 -2.70 16.14 7.15
C LEU A 131 -3.67 15.03 7.56
N VAL A 132 -4.18 15.09 8.79
CA VAL A 132 -5.19 14.16 9.30
C VAL A 132 -6.45 14.20 8.43
N ARG A 133 -6.94 15.40 8.10
CA ARG A 133 -8.12 15.59 7.25
C ARG A 133 -7.87 15.13 5.82
N ALA A 134 -6.70 15.42 5.24
CA ALA A 134 -6.37 15.02 3.87
C ALA A 134 -6.41 13.49 3.71
N ILE A 135 -5.81 12.74 4.65
CA ILE A 135 -5.82 11.26 4.60
C ILE A 135 -7.25 10.72 4.79
N ALA A 136 -8.04 11.30 5.70
CA ALA A 136 -9.42 10.87 5.92
C ALA A 136 -10.29 11.06 4.65
N VAL A 137 -10.16 12.22 3.99
CA VAL A 137 -10.89 12.53 2.75
C VAL A 137 -10.47 11.61 1.60
N LEU A 138 -9.16 11.45 1.40
CA LEU A 138 -8.64 10.59 0.33
C LEU A 138 -9.04 9.13 0.52
N ARG A 139 -9.00 8.63 1.76
CA ARG A 139 -9.44 7.27 2.08
C ARG A 139 -10.93 7.06 1.80
N ALA A 140 -11.78 8.03 2.15
CA ALA A 140 -13.21 7.99 1.86
C ALA A 140 -13.49 8.01 0.36
N ASP A 141 -12.83 8.87 -0.42
CA ASP A 141 -13.00 8.97 -1.88
C ASP A 141 -12.60 7.67 -2.59
N VAL A 142 -11.45 7.08 -2.22
CA VAL A 142 -11.00 5.81 -2.80
C VAL A 142 -11.96 4.66 -2.45
N SER A 143 -12.50 4.63 -1.21
CA SER A 143 -13.47 3.62 -0.79
C SER A 143 -14.79 3.74 -1.56
N GLN A 144 -15.29 4.96 -1.82
CA GLN A 144 -16.50 5.18 -2.60
C GLN A 144 -16.34 4.77 -4.07
N ARG A 145 -15.18 5.01 -4.67
CA ARG A 145 -14.89 4.61 -6.06
C ARG A 145 -14.70 3.11 -6.23
N GLY A 146 -14.24 2.41 -5.18
CA GLY A 146 -14.08 0.96 -5.15
C GLY A 146 -15.35 0.18 -4.81
N GLY A 147 -16.29 0.80 -4.09
CA GLY A 147 -17.59 0.26 -3.71
C GLY A 147 -18.68 0.84 -4.61
N GLY A 148 -18.71 0.44 -5.88
CA GLY A 148 -19.84 0.74 -6.75
C GLY A 148 -21.10 0.09 -6.21
N ASP A 149 -22.16 0.89 -6.05
CA ASP A 149 -23.51 0.58 -5.64
C ASP A 149 -23.92 -0.90 -5.75
N GLY A 150 -23.85 -1.60 -4.64
CA GLY A 150 -24.43 -2.93 -4.48
C GLY A 150 -25.69 -2.89 -3.62
N ASP A 151 -26.55 -1.86 -3.80
CA ASP A 151 -27.88 -1.80 -3.24
C ASP A 151 -28.88 -1.44 -4.35
N THR A 152 -29.36 -2.49 -5.04
CA THR A 152 -30.70 -2.56 -5.61
C THR A 152 -31.15 -4.01 -5.65
#